data_0ccd8df145770d215376b3e61b4adc0a
#
_entry.id   0ccd8df145770d215376b3e61b4adc0a
#
_cell.length_a   1.000
_cell.length_b   1.000
_cell.length_c   1.000
_cell.angle_alpha   90.00
_cell.angle_beta   90.00
_cell.angle_gamma   90.00
#
_symmetry.space_group_name_H-M   'P 1'
#
loop_
_entity.id
_entity.type
_entity.pdbx_description
1 polymer ?
#
loop_
_entity_poly.entity_id
_entity_poly.type
_entity_poly.pdbx_seq_one_letter_code
_entity_poly.pdbx_strand_id
1 'polypeptide(L)'
;MMKEKAKKYLSVAIDWLLYLSVAFLCVSAVWLLSQVFLFSSFSVPTDSMTPAIVPGDCVLVNKVLRGGRIFNLNDAFDHKPLEIARLRGTGKFRRNEVLVFNFPYPERWDSIGFDVMRYYVKRCIALPGDTVEIRNAHYRVRGYRGELGNIDSQNSLARYMRSERNRDEMIKGGSFKAYPLDSVTGWTVQEFGPLYLPARGDTVRLDRHRYAVYRNLIEWEQRKKLTAHNGCFYLDGSEINYYVFTHDYYFMGGDNCYNSQDSRYWGLLPEEYIVGKATRIWTSKNRVTDEIRWDRVFKKIE
;
A
#
# COMPACT_ATOMS: atom_id res chain seq x y z
N MET A 1 4.98 -27.38 63.84
CA MET A 1 3.63 -27.31 63.22
C MET A 1 3.36 -26.00 62.45
N MET A 2 3.49 -24.79 63.07
CA MET A 2 3.31 -23.51 62.32
C MET A 2 4.30 -23.28 61.17
N LYS A 3 5.60 -23.57 61.34
CA LYS A 3 6.63 -23.40 60.31
C LYS A 3 6.43 -24.33 59.08
N GLU A 4 5.92 -25.54 59.27
CA GLU A 4 5.65 -26.47 58.15
C GLU A 4 4.40 -26.04 57.35
N LYS A 5 3.35 -25.53 58.00
CA LYS A 5 2.21 -24.96 57.30
C LYS A 5 2.60 -23.74 56.49
N ALA A 6 3.46 -22.85 57.04
CA ALA A 6 3.97 -21.69 56.32
C ALA A 6 4.81 -22.10 55.09
N LYS A 7 5.68 -23.11 55.18
CA LYS A 7 6.42 -23.66 54.03
C LYS A 7 5.48 -24.23 52.95
N LYS A 8 4.43 -24.94 53.35
CA LYS A 8 3.45 -25.50 52.40
C LYS A 8 2.67 -24.37 51.68
N TYR A 9 2.23 -23.33 52.40
CA TYR A 9 1.57 -22.19 51.76
C TYR A 9 2.52 -21.43 50.85
N LEU A 10 3.78 -21.27 51.25
CA LEU A 10 4.80 -20.61 50.43
C LEU A 10 5.07 -21.40 49.13
N SER A 11 5.21 -22.73 49.18
CA SER A 11 5.38 -23.55 48.00
C SER A 11 4.20 -23.46 47.03
N VAL A 12 2.96 -23.54 47.57
CA VAL A 12 1.75 -23.39 46.76
C VAL A 12 1.67 -22.00 46.12
N ALA A 13 2.04 -20.95 46.84
CA ALA A 13 2.09 -19.58 46.28
C ALA A 13 3.15 -19.45 45.17
N ILE A 14 4.31 -20.08 45.32
CA ILE A 14 5.36 -20.10 44.29
C ILE A 14 4.87 -20.85 43.05
N ASP A 15 4.22 -22.01 43.23
CA ASP A 15 3.66 -22.79 42.13
C ASP A 15 2.61 -21.97 41.34
N TRP A 16 1.69 -21.29 42.03
CA TRP A 16 0.71 -20.41 41.40
C TRP A 16 1.35 -19.24 40.67
N LEU A 17 2.37 -18.61 41.24
CA LEU A 17 3.13 -17.54 40.58
C LEU A 17 3.80 -18.05 39.28
N LEU A 18 4.34 -19.26 39.32
CA LEU A 18 4.97 -19.89 38.16
C LEU A 18 3.95 -20.20 37.07
N TYR A 19 2.79 -20.77 37.41
CA TYR A 19 1.71 -21.00 36.44
C TYR A 19 1.19 -19.70 35.81
N LEU A 20 0.99 -18.66 36.63
CA LEU A 20 0.54 -17.36 36.14
C LEU A 20 1.57 -16.72 35.20
N SER A 21 2.87 -16.82 35.51
CA SER A 21 3.92 -16.29 34.63
C SER A 21 4.02 -17.04 33.30
N VAL A 22 3.89 -18.37 33.32
CA VAL A 22 3.85 -19.18 32.10
C VAL A 22 2.60 -18.85 31.27
N ALA A 23 1.44 -18.75 31.90
CA ALA A 23 0.20 -18.38 31.25
C ALA A 23 0.31 -16.99 30.58
N PHE A 24 0.87 -16.01 31.29
CA PHE A 24 1.13 -14.67 30.78
C PHE A 24 2.07 -14.70 29.56
N LEU A 25 3.17 -15.45 29.62
CA LEU A 25 4.09 -15.61 28.49
C LEU A 25 3.39 -16.25 27.28
N CYS A 26 2.59 -17.30 27.47
CA CYS A 26 1.83 -17.93 26.41
C CYS A 26 0.83 -16.96 25.75
N VAL A 27 0.06 -16.21 26.56
CA VAL A 27 -0.89 -15.21 26.04
C VAL A 27 -0.16 -14.10 25.28
N SER A 28 0.96 -13.63 25.81
CA SER A 28 1.78 -12.60 25.16
C SER A 28 2.36 -13.10 23.82
N ALA A 29 2.84 -14.34 23.78
CA ALA A 29 3.32 -14.95 22.55
C ALA A 29 2.21 -15.10 21.49
N VAL A 30 1.03 -15.58 21.88
CA VAL A 30 -0.13 -15.67 20.99
C VAL A 30 -0.55 -14.29 20.49
N TRP A 31 -0.56 -13.30 21.36
CA TRP A 31 -0.87 -11.92 20.99
C TRP A 31 0.15 -11.36 19.97
N LEU A 32 1.45 -11.52 20.20
CA LEU A 32 2.52 -11.11 19.29
C LEU A 32 2.38 -11.81 17.92
N LEU A 33 2.18 -13.13 17.91
CA LEU A 33 1.99 -13.88 16.69
C LEU A 33 0.75 -13.40 15.92
N SER A 34 -0.33 -13.08 16.64
CA SER A 34 -1.53 -12.53 16.00
C SER A 34 -1.26 -11.17 15.35
N GLN A 35 -0.48 -10.29 15.99
CA GLN A 35 -0.08 -8.99 15.43
C GLN A 35 0.82 -9.14 14.19
N VAL A 36 1.69 -10.13 14.17
CA VAL A 36 2.57 -10.37 13.02
C VAL A 36 1.80 -10.97 11.84
N PHE A 37 0.95 -11.98 12.08
CA PHE A 37 0.40 -12.81 11.00
C PHE A 37 -1.08 -12.59 10.69
N LEU A 38 -1.88 -12.15 11.66
CA LEU A 38 -3.34 -12.09 11.49
C LEU A 38 -3.86 -10.66 11.36
N PHE A 39 -3.60 -9.82 12.36
CA PHE A 39 -4.14 -8.47 12.42
C PHE A 39 -3.10 -7.48 12.93
N SER A 40 -3.17 -6.26 12.44
CA SER A 40 -2.40 -5.13 12.99
C SER A 40 -3.25 -3.88 12.97
N SER A 41 -2.93 -2.92 13.81
CA SER A 41 -3.56 -1.61 13.79
C SER A 41 -2.58 -0.53 13.31
N PHE A 42 -3.08 0.43 12.53
CA PHE A 42 -2.30 1.54 11.99
C PHE A 42 -3.01 2.86 12.20
N SER A 43 -2.31 3.83 12.77
CA SER A 43 -2.80 5.20 12.92
C SER A 43 -2.69 5.94 11.58
N VAL A 44 -3.75 6.64 11.21
CA VAL A 44 -3.82 7.40 9.95
C VAL A 44 -3.60 8.88 10.23
N PRO A 45 -2.46 9.44 9.81
CA PRO A 45 -2.12 10.82 10.10
C PRO A 45 -2.65 11.85 9.08
N THR A 46 -3.03 11.42 7.87
CA THR A 46 -3.35 12.31 6.75
C THR A 46 -4.81 12.20 6.35
N ASP A 47 -5.29 13.18 5.61
CA ASP A 47 -6.66 13.28 5.10
C ASP A 47 -6.86 12.65 3.71
N SER A 48 -5.84 12.02 3.15
CA SER A 48 -5.86 11.48 1.78
C SER A 48 -6.93 10.41 1.52
N MET A 49 -7.52 9.85 2.59
CA MET A 49 -8.60 8.86 2.53
C MET A 49 -9.94 9.40 3.05
N THR A 50 -10.04 10.71 3.27
CA THR A 50 -11.30 11.37 3.65
C THR A 50 -12.31 11.25 2.49
N PRO A 51 -13.58 10.92 2.77
CA PRO A 51 -14.24 10.84 4.08
C PRO A 51 -14.22 9.44 4.73
N ALA A 52 -13.81 8.39 4.02
CA ALA A 52 -13.86 7.03 4.54
C ALA A 52 -13.00 6.87 5.81
N ILE A 53 -11.78 7.37 5.77
CA ILE A 53 -10.85 7.41 6.89
C ILE A 53 -10.34 8.84 7.06
N VAL A 54 -10.38 9.35 8.28
CA VAL A 54 -9.98 10.74 8.60
C VAL A 54 -8.75 10.77 9.52
N PRO A 55 -8.01 11.87 9.58
CA PRO A 55 -6.87 12.01 10.48
C PRO A 55 -7.24 11.72 11.93
N GLY A 56 -6.46 10.86 12.60
CA GLY A 56 -6.71 10.39 13.96
C GLY A 56 -7.51 9.09 14.07
N ASP A 57 -7.96 8.54 12.94
CA ASP A 57 -8.45 7.16 12.91
C ASP A 57 -7.29 6.18 13.06
N CYS A 58 -7.54 5.07 13.77
CA CYS A 58 -6.68 3.91 13.82
C CYS A 58 -7.41 2.73 13.16
N VAL A 59 -6.85 2.19 12.08
CA VAL A 59 -7.50 1.15 11.28
C VAL A 59 -7.02 -0.24 11.65
N LEU A 60 -7.96 -1.20 11.73
CA LEU A 60 -7.67 -2.62 11.91
C LEU A 60 -7.44 -3.27 10.56
N VAL A 61 -6.27 -3.86 10.38
CA VAL A 61 -5.81 -4.47 9.14
C VAL A 61 -5.80 -5.98 9.25
N ASN A 62 -6.54 -6.63 8.38
CA ASN A 62 -6.57 -8.08 8.22
C ASN A 62 -5.46 -8.52 7.24
N LYS A 63 -4.52 -9.33 7.73
CA LYS A 63 -3.40 -9.89 6.96
C LYS A 63 -3.70 -11.28 6.41
N VAL A 64 -4.70 -11.97 6.95
CA VAL A 64 -5.02 -13.37 6.62
C VAL A 64 -5.42 -13.52 5.15
N LEU A 65 -6.02 -12.48 4.55
CA LEU A 65 -6.53 -12.53 3.18
C LEU A 65 -5.44 -12.94 2.18
N ARG A 66 -4.23 -12.34 2.27
CA ARG A 66 -3.09 -12.67 1.39
C ARG A 66 -1.94 -13.36 2.12
N GLY A 67 -2.08 -13.59 3.43
CA GLY A 67 -1.07 -14.17 4.31
C GLY A 67 -0.08 -13.14 4.86
N GLY A 68 0.41 -13.42 6.08
CA GLY A 68 1.43 -12.62 6.73
C GLY A 68 2.74 -12.61 5.94
N ARG A 69 3.47 -11.51 6.02
CA ARG A 69 4.78 -11.34 5.38
C ARG A 69 5.89 -11.81 6.32
N ILE A 70 6.92 -12.44 5.74
CA ILE A 70 8.13 -12.88 6.44
C ILE A 70 9.32 -12.28 5.68
N PHE A 71 10.14 -11.51 6.36
CA PHE A 71 11.37 -10.92 5.81
C PHE A 71 12.37 -10.66 6.93
N ASN A 72 13.63 -10.47 6.58
CA ASN A 72 14.69 -10.15 7.52
C ASN A 72 14.52 -8.70 8.01
N LEU A 73 14.22 -8.53 9.31
CA LEU A 73 14.04 -7.20 9.92
C LEU A 73 15.32 -6.38 9.94
N ASN A 74 16.49 -7.01 10.14
CA ASN A 74 17.78 -6.30 10.14
C ASN A 74 18.05 -5.69 8.76
N ASP A 75 17.85 -6.47 7.68
CA ASP A 75 18.02 -5.97 6.33
C ASP A 75 17.01 -4.86 6.01
N ALA A 76 15.79 -4.95 6.57
CA ALA A 76 14.76 -3.93 6.43
C ALA A 76 15.14 -2.60 7.09
N PHE A 77 15.77 -2.64 8.27
CA PHE A 77 16.25 -1.44 8.97
C PHE A 77 17.51 -0.86 8.34
N ASP A 78 18.35 -1.73 7.76
CA ASP A 78 19.58 -1.32 7.05
C ASP A 78 19.30 -0.83 5.62
N HIS A 79 18.04 -0.74 5.19
CA HIS A 79 17.61 -0.40 3.82
C HIS A 79 18.24 -1.27 2.73
N LYS A 80 18.60 -2.50 3.07
CA LYS A 80 19.13 -3.49 2.12
C LYS A 80 17.99 -4.05 1.24
N PRO A 81 18.33 -4.57 0.05
CA PRO A 81 17.36 -5.26 -0.79
C PRO A 81 16.73 -6.44 -0.04
N LEU A 82 15.39 -6.46 0.02
CA LEU A 82 14.64 -7.47 0.76
C LEU A 82 14.04 -8.52 -0.15
N GLU A 83 14.03 -9.76 0.35
CA GLU A 83 13.16 -10.82 -0.12
C GLU A 83 11.99 -10.96 0.86
N ILE A 84 10.79 -10.68 0.37
CA ILE A 84 9.57 -10.75 1.16
C ILE A 84 8.82 -12.01 0.80
N ALA A 85 8.90 -13.04 1.65
CA ALA A 85 8.08 -14.23 1.54
C ALA A 85 6.69 -13.99 2.15
N ARG A 86 5.69 -14.70 1.67
CA ARG A 86 4.32 -14.69 2.22
C ARG A 86 3.87 -16.06 2.63
N LEU A 87 3.18 -16.14 3.76
CA LEU A 87 2.35 -17.30 4.08
C LEU A 87 1.18 -17.37 3.09
N ARG A 88 0.66 -18.58 2.89
CA ARG A 88 -0.51 -18.77 2.04
C ARG A 88 -1.72 -18.06 2.65
N GLY A 89 -2.32 -17.15 1.90
CA GLY A 89 -3.54 -16.46 2.30
C GLY A 89 -4.81 -17.22 1.94
N THR A 90 -5.96 -16.69 2.39
CA THR A 90 -7.29 -17.28 2.19
C THR A 90 -8.03 -16.72 0.98
N GLY A 91 -7.48 -15.70 0.29
CA GLY A 91 -8.15 -15.06 -0.83
C GLY A 91 -7.29 -14.10 -1.61
N LYS A 92 -7.95 -13.24 -2.39
CA LYS A 92 -7.35 -12.20 -3.23
C LYS A 92 -7.95 -10.84 -2.88
N PHE A 93 -7.19 -9.79 -3.10
CA PHE A 93 -7.71 -8.41 -3.01
C PHE A 93 -8.71 -8.14 -4.14
N ARG A 94 -9.62 -7.19 -3.87
CA ARG A 94 -10.66 -6.77 -4.82
C ARG A 94 -10.57 -5.26 -5.05
N ARG A 95 -11.13 -4.79 -6.16
CA ARG A 95 -11.30 -3.36 -6.42
C ARG A 95 -12.13 -2.73 -5.33
N ASN A 96 -11.86 -1.49 -5.03
CA ASN A 96 -12.44 -0.68 -3.95
C ASN A 96 -12.07 -1.13 -2.51
N GLU A 97 -11.33 -2.20 -2.30
CA GLU A 97 -10.82 -2.50 -0.96
C GLU A 97 -9.74 -1.51 -0.54
N VAL A 98 -9.80 -1.09 0.72
CA VAL A 98 -8.77 -0.22 1.31
C VAL A 98 -7.63 -1.07 1.82
N LEU A 99 -6.42 -0.81 1.32
CA LEU A 99 -5.22 -1.58 1.63
C LEU A 99 -4.19 -0.72 2.38
N VAL A 100 -3.49 -1.36 3.31
CA VAL A 100 -2.31 -0.81 3.97
C VAL A 100 -1.07 -1.45 3.36
N PHE A 101 -0.09 -0.64 3.02
CA PHE A 101 1.15 -1.09 2.36
C PHE A 101 2.34 -0.20 2.73
N ASN A 102 3.55 -0.72 2.56
CA ASN A 102 4.75 0.10 2.64
C ASN A 102 4.88 0.93 1.37
N PHE A 103 5.23 2.20 1.53
CA PHE A 103 5.39 3.12 0.41
C PHE A 103 6.57 2.68 -0.48
N PRO A 104 6.37 2.51 -1.81
CA PRO A 104 7.40 1.92 -2.67
C PRO A 104 8.54 2.85 -3.04
N TYR A 105 8.47 4.15 -2.71
CA TYR A 105 9.51 5.14 -3.05
C TYR A 105 9.94 5.95 -1.81
N PRO A 106 10.47 5.30 -0.75
CA PRO A 106 10.76 5.99 0.50
C PRO A 106 11.89 7.02 0.41
N GLU A 107 12.89 6.76 -0.42
CA GLU A 107 14.08 7.61 -0.55
C GLU A 107 14.07 8.44 -1.82
N ARG A 108 13.79 7.83 -2.95
CA ARG A 108 13.88 8.42 -4.29
C ARG A 108 12.68 8.01 -5.14
N TRP A 109 12.19 8.93 -5.98
CA TRP A 109 11.04 8.69 -6.87
C TRP A 109 11.39 7.92 -8.15
N ASP A 110 12.66 7.72 -8.42
CA ASP A 110 13.17 7.03 -9.61
C ASP A 110 13.60 5.58 -9.34
N SER A 111 13.50 5.11 -8.10
CA SER A 111 13.81 3.72 -7.74
C SER A 111 12.91 3.19 -6.63
N ILE A 112 12.43 1.97 -6.79
CA ILE A 112 11.63 1.28 -5.77
C ILE A 112 12.55 0.83 -4.66
N GLY A 113 12.20 1.20 -3.41
CA GLY A 113 12.88 0.83 -2.18
C GLY A 113 11.88 0.35 -1.14
N PHE A 114 12.36 -0.05 0.02
CA PHE A 114 11.53 -0.52 1.13
C PHE A 114 11.90 0.20 2.43
N ASP A 115 10.90 0.76 3.08
CA ASP A 115 11.01 1.29 4.44
C ASP A 115 9.92 0.65 5.31
N VAL A 116 10.37 -0.13 6.29
CA VAL A 116 9.49 -0.88 7.20
C VAL A 116 8.61 0.03 8.06
N MET A 117 9.01 1.29 8.24
CA MET A 117 8.28 2.26 9.08
C MET A 117 7.33 3.16 8.29
N ARG A 118 7.45 3.22 6.96
CA ARG A 118 6.65 4.12 6.12
C ARG A 118 5.46 3.40 5.50
N TYR A 119 4.30 3.53 6.15
CA TYR A 119 3.04 2.93 5.70
C TYR A 119 2.11 3.95 5.05
N TYR A 120 1.44 3.50 3.99
CA TYR A 120 0.36 4.22 3.32
C TYR A 120 -0.93 3.42 3.40
N VAL A 121 -2.05 4.15 3.39
CA VAL A 121 -3.41 3.59 3.31
C VAL A 121 -4.06 4.18 2.08
N LYS A 122 -4.46 3.35 1.11
CA LYS A 122 -5.13 3.76 -0.13
C LYS A 122 -6.16 2.71 -0.55
N ARG A 123 -7.05 3.13 -1.45
CA ARG A 123 -8.04 2.26 -2.08
C ARG A 123 -7.46 1.57 -3.30
N CYS A 124 -7.70 0.28 -3.44
CA CYS A 124 -7.33 -0.50 -4.62
C CYS A 124 -8.26 -0.15 -5.79
N ILE A 125 -7.74 0.49 -6.80
CA ILE A 125 -8.51 0.91 -8.00
C ILE A 125 -8.45 -0.17 -9.07
N ALA A 126 -7.26 -0.71 -9.33
CA ALA A 126 -7.06 -1.74 -10.35
C ALA A 126 -6.15 -2.86 -9.84
N LEU A 127 -6.37 -4.06 -10.38
CA LEU A 127 -5.76 -5.33 -10.00
C LEU A 127 -4.73 -5.78 -11.07
N PRO A 128 -3.85 -6.74 -10.74
CA PRO A 128 -2.99 -7.37 -11.75
C PRO A 128 -3.80 -7.90 -12.95
N GLY A 129 -3.32 -7.65 -14.17
CA GLY A 129 -4.00 -7.96 -15.43
C GLY A 129 -4.97 -6.88 -15.92
N ASP A 130 -5.26 -5.86 -15.13
CA ASP A 130 -6.14 -4.76 -15.53
C ASP A 130 -5.41 -3.75 -16.44
N THR A 131 -6.23 -3.00 -17.20
CA THR A 131 -5.79 -1.76 -17.84
C THR A 131 -6.56 -0.59 -17.24
N VAL A 132 -5.87 0.30 -16.53
CA VAL A 132 -6.45 1.48 -15.88
C VAL A 132 -6.30 2.71 -16.76
N GLU A 133 -7.34 3.55 -16.73
CA GLU A 133 -7.37 4.88 -17.34
C GLU A 133 -8.00 5.88 -16.38
N ILE A 134 -7.64 7.15 -16.52
CA ILE A 134 -8.40 8.26 -15.91
C ILE A 134 -8.88 9.16 -17.05
N ARG A 135 -10.17 9.44 -17.09
CA ARG A 135 -10.79 10.32 -18.06
C ARG A 135 -11.61 11.39 -17.33
N ASN A 136 -11.27 12.64 -17.56
CA ASN A 136 -11.85 13.77 -16.84
C ASN A 136 -11.84 13.56 -15.31
N ALA A 137 -10.68 13.16 -14.77
CA ALA A 137 -10.42 12.83 -13.37
C ALA A 137 -11.18 11.60 -12.80
N HIS A 138 -11.84 10.80 -13.64
CA HIS A 138 -12.56 9.59 -13.20
C HIS A 138 -11.79 8.33 -13.56
N TYR A 139 -11.63 7.43 -12.57
CA TYR A 139 -11.01 6.13 -12.76
C TYR A 139 -11.88 5.23 -13.64
N ARG A 140 -11.23 4.54 -14.56
CA ARG A 140 -11.82 3.50 -15.42
C ARG A 140 -10.87 2.30 -15.51
N VAL A 141 -11.46 1.11 -15.54
CA VAL A 141 -10.73 -0.13 -15.83
C VAL A 141 -11.39 -0.79 -17.01
N ARG A 142 -10.60 -1.18 -18.00
CA ARG A 142 -11.10 -1.80 -19.23
C ARG A 142 -11.89 -3.07 -18.89
N GLY A 143 -13.10 -3.18 -19.42
CA GLY A 143 -14.00 -4.32 -19.17
C GLY A 143 -14.73 -4.31 -17.81
N TYR A 144 -14.48 -3.33 -16.94
CA TYR A 144 -15.18 -3.18 -15.68
C TYR A 144 -16.18 -2.01 -15.72
N ARG A 145 -17.43 -2.26 -15.30
CA ARG A 145 -18.51 -1.26 -15.35
C ARG A 145 -18.90 -0.70 -13.99
N GLY A 146 -18.32 -1.20 -12.90
CA GLY A 146 -18.61 -0.70 -11.55
C GLY A 146 -17.90 0.63 -11.26
N GLU A 147 -18.39 1.33 -10.25
CA GLU A 147 -17.76 2.54 -9.73
C GLU A 147 -16.42 2.21 -9.07
N LEU A 148 -15.44 3.09 -9.21
CA LEU A 148 -14.09 2.94 -8.69
C LEU A 148 -13.71 4.17 -7.87
N GLY A 149 -13.25 3.94 -6.64
CA GLY A 149 -12.83 5.01 -5.75
C GLY A 149 -14.01 5.85 -5.24
N ASN A 150 -13.71 7.04 -4.73
CA ASN A 150 -14.70 7.99 -4.26
C ASN A 150 -15.18 8.88 -5.42
N ILE A 151 -16.39 8.63 -5.91
CA ILE A 151 -16.96 9.34 -7.07
C ILE A 151 -17.19 10.83 -6.78
N ASP A 152 -17.63 11.18 -5.58
CA ASP A 152 -17.87 12.59 -5.22
C ASP A 152 -16.57 13.40 -5.23
N SER A 153 -15.50 12.81 -4.75
CA SER A 153 -14.17 13.43 -4.80
C SER A 153 -13.64 13.56 -6.23
N GLN A 154 -13.85 12.54 -7.08
CA GLN A 154 -13.52 12.59 -8.50
C GLN A 154 -14.34 13.68 -9.23
N ASN A 155 -15.64 13.76 -8.96
CA ASN A 155 -16.51 14.81 -9.48
C ASN A 155 -16.03 16.21 -9.04
N SER A 156 -15.59 16.34 -7.81
CA SER A 156 -15.08 17.60 -7.27
C SER A 156 -13.78 18.01 -7.93
N LEU A 157 -12.84 17.05 -8.12
CA LEU A 157 -11.60 17.29 -8.87
C LEU A 157 -11.88 17.67 -10.33
N ALA A 158 -12.79 16.95 -11.01
CA ALA A 158 -13.19 17.24 -12.38
C ALA A 158 -13.78 18.66 -12.52
N ARG A 159 -14.61 19.09 -11.56
CA ARG A 159 -15.15 20.47 -11.53
C ARG A 159 -14.06 21.50 -11.30
N TYR A 160 -13.15 21.25 -10.37
CA TYR A 160 -12.02 22.13 -10.09
C TYR A 160 -11.15 22.36 -11.33
N MET A 161 -10.89 21.29 -12.08
CA MET A 161 -10.04 21.32 -13.29
C MET A 161 -10.69 21.99 -14.50
N ARG A 162 -12.00 22.30 -14.47
CA ARG A 162 -12.66 23.09 -15.55
C ARG A 162 -12.19 24.54 -15.58
N SER A 163 -11.80 25.09 -14.44
CA SER A 163 -11.24 26.43 -14.35
C SER A 163 -9.79 26.43 -14.84
N GLU A 164 -9.48 27.26 -15.82
CA GLU A 164 -8.08 27.44 -16.32
C GLU A 164 -7.17 27.88 -15.20
N ARG A 165 -7.60 28.85 -14.39
CA ARG A 165 -6.84 29.33 -13.23
C ARG A 165 -6.45 28.20 -12.28
N ASN A 166 -7.40 27.35 -11.91
CA ASN A 166 -7.17 26.23 -10.99
C ASN A 166 -6.21 25.20 -11.60
N ARG A 167 -6.36 24.92 -12.89
CA ARG A 167 -5.44 24.03 -13.62
C ARG A 167 -4.03 24.60 -13.66
N ASP A 168 -3.88 25.89 -13.93
CA ASP A 168 -2.58 26.57 -13.92
C ASP A 168 -1.94 26.56 -12.52
N GLU A 169 -2.73 26.70 -11.44
CA GLU A 169 -2.24 26.54 -10.07
C GLU A 169 -1.70 25.14 -9.81
N MET A 170 -2.38 24.10 -10.25
CA MET A 170 -1.89 22.71 -10.15
C MET A 170 -0.63 22.47 -10.99
N ILE A 171 -0.55 23.04 -12.18
CA ILE A 171 0.64 22.96 -13.04
C ILE A 171 1.85 23.62 -12.35
N LYS A 172 1.67 24.83 -11.82
CA LYS A 172 2.71 25.57 -11.10
C LYS A 172 3.12 24.85 -9.81
N GLY A 173 2.16 24.24 -9.10
CA GLY A 173 2.40 23.46 -7.88
C GLY A 173 2.98 22.06 -8.14
N GLY A 174 3.17 21.66 -9.41
CA GLY A 174 3.72 20.35 -9.77
C GLY A 174 2.77 19.15 -9.58
N SER A 175 1.50 19.39 -9.20
CA SER A 175 0.53 18.34 -8.91
C SER A 175 -0.35 17.94 -10.11
N PHE A 176 -0.14 18.55 -11.28
CA PHE A 176 -0.91 18.27 -12.49
C PHE A 176 -0.37 17.08 -13.30
N LYS A 177 0.97 16.96 -13.40
CA LYS A 177 1.61 15.86 -14.10
C LYS A 177 1.48 14.56 -13.31
N ALA A 178 1.32 13.46 -14.04
CA ALA A 178 1.17 12.14 -13.47
C ALA A 178 2.35 11.21 -13.86
N TYR A 179 2.42 10.07 -13.20
CA TYR A 179 3.38 9.00 -13.51
C TYR A 179 3.41 8.67 -15.01
N PRO A 180 4.54 8.36 -15.59
CA PRO A 180 5.89 8.27 -15.01
C PRO A 180 6.63 9.61 -14.95
N LEU A 181 5.95 10.75 -15.10
CA LEU A 181 6.48 12.12 -15.18
C LEU A 181 7.36 12.35 -16.42
N ASP A 182 7.18 11.51 -17.43
CA ASP A 182 7.91 11.53 -18.69
C ASP A 182 7.04 12.16 -19.80
N SER A 183 7.67 12.95 -20.67
CA SER A 183 7.00 13.59 -21.82
C SER A 183 6.46 12.59 -22.85
N VAL A 184 6.99 11.36 -22.87
CA VAL A 184 6.54 10.29 -23.78
C VAL A 184 5.09 9.88 -23.52
N THR A 185 4.63 9.92 -22.26
CA THR A 185 3.25 9.59 -21.92
C THR A 185 2.33 10.80 -21.95
N GLY A 186 2.84 11.96 -21.50
CA GLY A 186 2.06 13.18 -21.36
C GLY A 186 0.88 13.08 -20.39
N TRP A 187 0.88 12.06 -19.51
CA TRP A 187 -0.23 11.81 -18.59
C TRP A 187 -0.34 12.85 -17.49
N THR A 188 -1.57 13.11 -17.13
CA THR A 188 -1.95 14.06 -16.06
C THR A 188 -2.89 13.40 -15.08
N VAL A 189 -3.15 14.05 -13.95
CA VAL A 189 -4.14 13.55 -12.96
C VAL A 189 -5.58 13.58 -13.50
N GLN A 190 -5.82 14.33 -14.57
CA GLN A 190 -7.13 14.45 -15.24
C GLN A 190 -7.28 13.44 -16.38
N GLU A 191 -6.20 13.22 -17.17
CA GLU A 191 -6.16 12.32 -18.32
C GLU A 191 -4.94 11.40 -18.19
N PHE A 192 -5.17 10.15 -17.86
CA PHE A 192 -4.12 9.18 -17.55
C PHE A 192 -4.36 7.86 -18.29
N GLY A 193 -3.29 7.19 -18.66
CA GLY A 193 -3.35 5.88 -19.28
C GLY A 193 -3.66 5.91 -20.78
N PRO A 194 -3.92 4.73 -21.38
CA PRO A 194 -4.08 3.43 -20.71
C PRO A 194 -2.79 2.87 -20.11
N LEU A 195 -2.84 2.43 -18.85
CA LEU A 195 -1.75 1.77 -18.15
C LEU A 195 -2.15 0.32 -17.85
N TYR A 196 -1.44 -0.64 -18.39
CA TYR A 196 -1.59 -2.06 -18.07
C TYR A 196 -0.87 -2.38 -16.76
N LEU A 197 -1.52 -3.11 -15.86
CA LEU A 197 -0.97 -3.60 -14.61
C LEU A 197 -0.47 -5.03 -14.80
N PRO A 198 0.84 -5.26 -14.84
CA PRO A 198 1.33 -6.61 -15.04
C PRO A 198 0.92 -7.56 -13.91
N ALA A 199 0.53 -8.77 -14.27
CA ALA A 199 0.43 -9.90 -13.37
C ALA A 199 1.70 -10.76 -13.50
N ARG A 200 1.96 -11.56 -12.48
CA ARG A 200 3.05 -12.54 -12.52
C ARG A 200 2.92 -13.47 -13.73
N GLY A 201 3.97 -13.58 -14.51
CA GLY A 201 4.04 -14.37 -15.74
C GLY A 201 3.66 -13.60 -17.00
N ASP A 202 3.14 -12.38 -16.88
CA ASP A 202 2.82 -11.55 -18.03
C ASP A 202 4.07 -11.09 -18.76
N THR A 203 4.00 -11.14 -20.10
CA THR A 203 5.08 -10.71 -20.96
C THR A 203 4.71 -9.40 -21.65
N VAL A 204 5.58 -8.41 -21.56
CA VAL A 204 5.45 -7.15 -22.32
C VAL A 204 6.60 -6.99 -23.30
N ARG A 205 6.27 -6.55 -24.51
CA ARG A 205 7.28 -6.08 -25.45
C ARG A 205 7.74 -4.69 -25.05
N LEU A 206 9.06 -4.45 -25.01
CA LEU A 206 9.60 -3.13 -24.72
C LEU A 206 9.51 -2.22 -25.96
N ASP A 207 9.08 -1.01 -25.71
CA ASP A 207 9.14 0.15 -26.59
C ASP A 207 9.42 1.39 -25.73
N ARG A 208 9.56 2.54 -26.34
CA ARG A 208 9.88 3.80 -25.62
C ARG A 208 8.83 4.12 -24.53
N HIS A 209 7.55 3.89 -24.81
CA HIS A 209 6.47 4.13 -23.85
C HIS A 209 6.53 3.14 -22.68
N ARG A 210 6.64 1.83 -22.96
CA ARG A 210 6.72 0.79 -21.92
C ARG A 210 8.01 0.87 -21.13
N TYR A 211 9.11 1.28 -21.75
CA TYR A 211 10.34 1.59 -21.04
C TYR A 211 10.13 2.69 -19.99
N ALA A 212 9.53 3.83 -20.38
CA ALA A 212 9.25 4.92 -19.44
C ALA A 212 8.37 4.48 -18.27
N VAL A 213 7.36 3.64 -18.55
CA VAL A 213 6.38 3.17 -17.55
C VAL A 213 6.92 2.06 -16.66
N TYR A 214 7.68 1.09 -17.18
CA TYR A 214 8.03 -0.11 -16.43
C TYR A 214 9.48 -0.18 -15.98
N ARG A 215 10.34 0.77 -16.35
CA ARG A 215 11.77 0.74 -16.00
C ARG A 215 12.00 0.49 -14.52
N ASN A 216 11.37 1.26 -13.65
CA ASN A 216 11.57 1.13 -12.18
C ASN A 216 11.13 -0.24 -11.65
N LEU A 217 10.06 -0.82 -12.22
CA LEU A 217 9.59 -2.15 -11.85
C LEU A 217 10.59 -3.24 -12.27
N ILE A 218 11.07 -3.16 -13.51
CA ILE A 218 12.02 -4.13 -14.08
C ILE A 218 13.36 -4.06 -13.33
N GLU A 219 13.87 -2.85 -13.07
CA GLU A 219 15.08 -2.64 -12.30
C GLU A 219 14.95 -3.18 -10.87
N TRP A 220 13.79 -2.98 -10.24
CA TRP A 220 13.51 -3.50 -8.90
C TRP A 220 13.44 -5.04 -8.88
N GLU A 221 12.71 -5.66 -9.82
CA GLU A 221 12.60 -7.11 -9.91
C GLU A 221 13.94 -7.79 -10.16
N GLN A 222 14.73 -7.22 -11.07
CA GLN A 222 15.99 -7.82 -11.55
C GLN A 222 17.22 -7.37 -10.76
N ARG A 223 17.09 -6.27 -9.96
CA ARG A 223 18.23 -5.62 -9.30
C ARG A 223 19.34 -5.23 -10.28
N LYS A 224 18.94 -4.89 -11.50
CA LYS A 224 19.79 -4.56 -12.64
C LYS A 224 19.32 -3.27 -13.29
N LYS A 225 20.23 -2.57 -13.95
CA LYS A 225 19.89 -1.33 -14.67
C LYS A 225 19.30 -1.64 -16.04
N LEU A 226 18.17 -1.00 -16.33
CA LEU A 226 17.53 -1.02 -17.65
C LEU A 226 17.85 0.31 -18.36
N THR A 227 18.56 0.23 -19.48
CA THR A 227 18.95 1.40 -20.27
C THR A 227 18.34 1.31 -21.66
N ALA A 228 18.15 2.49 -22.28
CA ALA A 228 17.70 2.59 -23.68
C ALA A 228 18.73 3.38 -24.48
N HIS A 229 19.16 2.83 -25.61
CA HIS A 229 20.10 3.47 -26.54
C HIS A 229 19.74 3.13 -27.95
N ASN A 230 19.64 4.15 -28.82
CA ASN A 230 19.32 4.01 -30.26
C ASN A 230 18.05 3.18 -30.57
N GLY A 231 17.04 3.23 -29.66
CA GLY A 231 15.80 2.48 -29.83
C GLY A 231 15.84 1.01 -29.37
N CYS A 232 16.98 0.52 -28.90
CA CYS A 232 17.17 -0.78 -28.28
C CYS A 232 17.19 -0.63 -26.75
N PHE A 233 16.83 -1.72 -26.03
CA PHE A 233 16.76 -1.76 -24.58
C PHE A 233 17.75 -2.79 -24.04
N TYR A 234 18.48 -2.44 -22.99
CA TYR A 234 19.55 -3.26 -22.42
C TYR A 234 19.36 -3.42 -20.92
N LEU A 235 19.29 -4.67 -20.46
CA LEU A 235 19.28 -5.01 -19.04
C LEU A 235 20.69 -5.47 -18.66
N ASP A 236 21.38 -4.64 -17.89
CA ASP A 236 22.77 -4.87 -17.48
C ASP A 236 23.70 -5.20 -18.66
N GLY A 237 23.53 -4.44 -19.75
CA GLY A 237 24.32 -4.58 -20.99
C GLY A 237 23.82 -5.64 -21.96
N SER A 238 22.88 -6.50 -21.58
CA SER A 238 22.29 -7.50 -22.47
C SER A 238 21.04 -6.93 -23.16
N GLU A 239 20.95 -7.02 -24.48
CA GLU A 239 19.80 -6.55 -25.22
C GLU A 239 18.56 -7.39 -24.92
N ILE A 240 17.42 -6.71 -24.64
CA ILE A 240 16.13 -7.35 -24.41
C ILE A 240 15.02 -6.65 -25.19
N ASN A 241 14.12 -7.42 -25.77
CA ASN A 241 12.96 -6.91 -26.52
C ASN A 241 11.64 -7.17 -25.77
N TYR A 242 11.65 -8.12 -24.84
CA TYR A 242 10.51 -8.54 -24.03
C TYR A 242 10.94 -8.68 -22.59
N TYR A 243 9.99 -8.45 -21.68
CA TYR A 243 10.19 -8.69 -20.25
C TYR A 243 9.03 -9.52 -19.70
N VAL A 244 9.35 -10.54 -18.89
CA VAL A 244 8.38 -11.36 -18.17
C VAL A 244 8.35 -10.92 -16.71
N PHE A 245 7.22 -10.41 -16.25
CA PHE A 245 7.07 -9.95 -14.87
C PHE A 245 7.02 -11.13 -13.89
N THR A 246 7.70 -10.99 -12.78
CA THR A 246 7.77 -12.00 -11.72
C THR A 246 6.88 -11.69 -10.54
N HIS A 247 6.23 -10.51 -10.51
CA HIS A 247 5.38 -10.02 -9.43
C HIS A 247 4.03 -9.52 -9.96
N ASP A 248 3.06 -9.43 -9.05
CA ASP A 248 1.76 -8.83 -9.29
C ASP A 248 1.77 -7.34 -8.91
N TYR A 249 1.10 -6.50 -9.70
CA TYR A 249 1.07 -5.06 -9.48
C TYR A 249 -0.35 -4.50 -9.36
N TYR A 250 -0.50 -3.51 -8.47
CA TYR A 250 -1.76 -2.86 -8.15
C TYR A 250 -1.71 -1.37 -8.42
N PHE A 251 -2.86 -0.76 -8.71
CA PHE A 251 -3.02 0.69 -8.80
C PHE A 251 -3.87 1.19 -7.65
N MET A 252 -3.32 2.12 -6.87
CA MET A 252 -3.89 2.61 -5.63
C MET A 252 -4.34 4.06 -5.78
N GLY A 253 -5.54 4.41 -5.29
CA GLY A 253 -6.07 5.76 -5.27
C GLY A 253 -6.48 6.20 -3.88
N GLY A 254 -6.33 7.47 -3.57
CA GLY A 254 -6.89 8.05 -2.37
C GLY A 254 -8.33 8.49 -2.55
N ASP A 255 -9.14 8.38 -1.49
CA ASP A 255 -10.53 8.83 -1.51
C ASP A 255 -10.65 10.36 -1.60
N ASN A 256 -9.66 11.10 -1.09
CA ASN A 256 -9.52 12.53 -1.31
C ASN A 256 -8.67 12.78 -2.57
N CYS A 257 -9.29 12.71 -3.74
CA CYS A 257 -8.57 12.79 -5.02
C CYS A 257 -7.76 14.08 -5.20
N TYR A 258 -8.16 15.17 -4.55
CA TYR A 258 -7.48 16.45 -4.62
C TYR A 258 -6.20 16.48 -3.79
N ASN A 259 -6.20 15.83 -2.61
CA ASN A 259 -5.10 15.82 -1.67
C ASN A 259 -4.63 14.39 -1.36
N SER A 260 -4.25 13.64 -2.40
CA SER A 260 -3.73 12.28 -2.25
C SER A 260 -2.50 12.06 -3.10
N GLN A 261 -1.42 11.66 -2.45
CA GLN A 261 -0.23 11.13 -3.10
C GLN A 261 -0.40 9.61 -3.29
N ASP A 262 -0.81 9.20 -4.49
CA ASP A 262 -1.18 7.83 -4.84
C ASP A 262 -0.58 7.39 -6.18
N SER A 263 -1.02 6.25 -6.74
CA SER A 263 -0.48 5.67 -7.97
C SER A 263 -0.51 6.59 -9.18
N ARG A 264 -1.33 7.64 -9.16
CA ARG A 264 -1.27 8.69 -10.20
C ARG A 264 0.08 9.37 -10.26
N TYR A 265 0.82 9.41 -9.15
CA TYR A 265 2.11 10.09 -9.03
C TYR A 265 3.31 9.15 -8.99
N TRP A 266 3.19 8.01 -8.29
CA TRP A 266 4.31 7.10 -8.08
C TRP A 266 4.20 5.78 -8.85
N GLY A 267 3.06 5.53 -9.54
CA GLY A 267 2.88 4.37 -10.41
C GLY A 267 2.37 3.13 -9.70
N LEU A 268 2.90 1.96 -10.02
CA LEU A 268 2.37 0.68 -9.61
C LEU A 268 2.95 0.20 -8.27
N LEU A 269 2.10 -0.46 -7.47
CA LEU A 269 2.45 -1.04 -6.17
C LEU A 269 2.72 -2.53 -6.32
N PRO A 270 3.93 -3.02 -5.99
CA PRO A 270 4.19 -4.45 -5.91
C PRO A 270 3.36 -5.11 -4.80
N GLU A 271 2.82 -6.32 -5.05
CA GLU A 271 2.02 -7.05 -4.06
C GLU A 271 2.76 -7.30 -2.75
N GLU A 272 4.06 -7.54 -2.80
CA GLU A 272 4.91 -7.83 -1.65
C GLU A 272 4.87 -6.70 -0.60
N TYR A 273 4.62 -5.46 -1.05
CA TYR A 273 4.56 -4.30 -0.16
C TYR A 273 3.22 -4.17 0.57
N ILE A 274 2.17 -4.89 0.13
CA ILE A 274 0.86 -4.83 0.76
C ILE A 274 0.89 -5.58 2.09
N VAL A 275 0.55 -4.90 3.19
CA VAL A 275 0.43 -5.48 4.53
C VAL A 275 -0.86 -6.28 4.65
N GLY A 276 -1.97 -5.69 4.24
CA GLY A 276 -3.29 -6.31 4.33
C GLY A 276 -4.44 -5.33 4.05
N LYS A 277 -5.66 -5.83 4.25
CA LYS A 277 -6.89 -5.06 4.04
C LYS A 277 -7.31 -4.35 5.32
N ALA A 278 -7.51 -3.04 5.27
CA ALA A 278 -8.17 -2.28 6.32
C ALA A 278 -9.66 -2.63 6.34
N THR A 279 -10.18 -3.04 7.50
CA THR A 279 -11.54 -3.58 7.62
C THR A 279 -12.45 -2.71 8.47
N ARG A 280 -11.93 -2.16 9.56
CA ARG A 280 -12.67 -1.33 10.51
C ARG A 280 -11.77 -0.24 11.08
N ILE A 281 -12.39 0.83 11.55
CA ILE A 281 -11.75 1.83 12.39
C ILE A 281 -11.77 1.26 13.82
N TRP A 282 -10.58 0.96 14.37
CA TRP A 282 -10.46 0.40 15.72
C TRP A 282 -10.76 1.46 16.80
N THR A 283 -10.18 2.64 16.64
CA THR A 283 -10.39 3.81 17.49
C THR A 283 -10.22 5.06 16.66
N SER A 284 -10.77 6.17 17.09
CA SER A 284 -10.67 7.46 16.43
C SER A 284 -10.57 8.57 17.47
N LYS A 285 -9.55 9.42 17.33
CA LYS A 285 -9.36 10.59 18.19
C LYS A 285 -9.30 11.86 17.37
N ASN A 286 -9.96 12.90 17.87
CA ASN A 286 -9.78 14.25 17.32
C ASN A 286 -8.36 14.73 17.67
N ARG A 287 -7.59 15.12 16.67
CA ARG A 287 -6.18 15.53 16.85
C ARG A 287 -6.02 16.87 17.54
N VAL A 288 -7.07 17.69 17.57
CA VAL A 288 -7.05 19.02 18.19
C VAL A 288 -7.52 18.96 19.63
N THR A 289 -8.65 18.25 19.89
CA THR A 289 -9.26 18.17 21.23
C THR A 289 -8.85 16.92 22.01
N ASP A 290 -8.18 15.97 21.39
CA ASP A 290 -7.82 14.61 21.89
C ASP A 290 -9.03 13.76 22.33
N GLU A 291 -10.25 14.21 22.02
CA GLU A 291 -11.50 13.52 22.33
C GLU A 291 -11.71 12.32 21.43
N ILE A 292 -12.29 11.25 21.97
CA ILE A 292 -12.64 10.05 21.20
C ILE A 292 -13.90 10.33 20.38
N ARG A 293 -13.84 10.07 19.08
CA ARG A 293 -14.98 10.12 18.17
C ARG A 293 -15.70 8.77 18.17
N TRP A 294 -16.62 8.60 19.09
CA TRP A 294 -17.33 7.35 19.32
C TRP A 294 -18.16 6.87 18.14
N ASP A 295 -18.66 7.79 17.31
CA ASP A 295 -19.39 7.52 16.06
C ASP A 295 -18.56 6.81 15.00
N ARG A 296 -17.22 6.84 15.14
CA ARG A 296 -16.28 6.20 14.24
C ARG A 296 -15.68 4.91 14.79
N VAL A 297 -15.75 4.67 16.09
CA VAL A 297 -15.19 3.46 16.71
C VAL A 297 -15.93 2.22 16.20
N PHE A 298 -15.19 1.21 15.75
CA PHE A 298 -15.65 -0.03 15.08
C PHE A 298 -16.43 0.18 13.76
N LYS A 299 -16.46 1.40 13.23
CA LYS A 299 -17.06 1.66 11.92
C LYS A 299 -16.36 0.81 10.85
N LYS A 300 -17.17 0.14 10.02
CA LYS A 300 -16.68 -0.62 8.87
C LYS A 300 -16.12 0.34 7.80
N ILE A 301 -15.01 -0.04 7.18
CA ILE A 301 -14.42 0.66 6.05
C ILE A 301 -14.99 0.02 4.78
N GLU A 302 -15.68 0.83 3.98
CA GLU A 302 -16.32 0.44 2.72
C GLU A 302 -15.52 0.92 1.53
#